data_aaced3a1224bb290aa95cccb8eac5dee
#
_entry.id   aaced3a1224bb290aa95cccb8eac5dee
#
_cell.length_a   1.000
_cell.length_b   1.000
_cell.length_c   1.000
_cell.angle_alpha   90.00
_cell.angle_beta   90.00
_cell.angle_gamma   90.00
#
_symmetry.space_group_name_H-M   'P 1'
#
loop_
_entity.id
_entity.type
_entity.pdbx_description
1 polymer ?
#
loop_
_entity_poly.entity_id
_entity_poly.type
_entity_poly.pdbx_seq_one_letter_code
_entity_poly.pdbx_strand_id
1 'polypeptide(L)'
;MSRVLYGERSWNPLARTVELTEDRLRRGVGVTPLTELNLGAMAEAYLRGQWLGGGGAERSLDRLPRGPGIVPVTRVTGTAVPVKARQAAELARALGELAVERCGGPERVAGLAARAGAEGVPLWIARRYAQGPAGQIAVAVDRRLVRVDVWGPQAPVVRIRAPHGFRGGAAGPTQGLSLTFGEVAAELRLSRKLRKSKSSAEVRVPGAHWQLKREDAAGSWLLRDGRRVALLGRPPRRAVHAPDTVLLPLSPVRYESPDPTDAVMAQVFSVAFGLGDTTGTARFRARPVRREGPEPLASDGDWGLSWFSNLGTGGEDNQPGGGDGWGADGGDGGDGGGGGDGGDSSGGDGGGGGD
;
A
#
# COMPACT_ATOMS: atom_id res chain seq x y z
N MET A 1 20.50 4.22 29.06
CA MET A 1 19.04 4.22 29.26
C MET A 1 18.46 5.33 28.39
N SER A 2 17.53 5.01 27.49
CA SER A 2 16.89 6.01 26.63
C SER A 2 16.01 6.94 27.48
N ARG A 3 16.05 8.22 27.18
CA ARG A 3 15.24 9.25 27.86
C ARG A 3 13.76 9.01 27.56
N VAL A 4 12.92 9.05 28.58
CA VAL A 4 11.47 9.01 28.44
C VAL A 4 10.95 10.41 28.16
N LEU A 5 10.26 10.59 27.04
CA LEU A 5 9.69 11.86 26.59
C LEU A 5 8.21 11.98 26.98
N TYR A 6 7.49 10.87 26.99
CA TYR A 6 6.13 10.75 27.47
C TYR A 6 5.96 9.41 28.16
N GLY A 7 5.29 9.37 29.30
CA GLY A 7 5.09 8.13 30.04
C GLY A 7 3.84 8.15 30.90
N GLU A 8 3.01 7.15 30.77
CA GLU A 8 1.83 6.93 31.57
C GLU A 8 2.15 6.01 32.74
N ARG A 9 1.75 6.40 33.95
CA ARG A 9 1.83 5.56 35.14
C ARG A 9 0.48 4.94 35.43
N SER A 10 0.46 3.66 35.78
CA SER A 10 -0.75 2.96 36.24
C SER A 10 -0.41 2.07 37.43
N TRP A 11 -1.24 2.13 38.45
CA TRP A 11 -1.20 1.20 39.56
C TRP A 11 -1.68 -0.21 39.19
N ASN A 12 -2.49 -0.30 38.10
CA ASN A 12 -2.96 -1.57 37.58
C ASN A 12 -1.90 -2.14 36.62
N PRO A 13 -1.25 -3.26 36.93
CA PRO A 13 -0.24 -3.89 36.08
C PRO A 13 -0.80 -4.38 34.73
N LEU A 14 -2.12 -4.57 34.63
CA LEU A 14 -2.81 -4.95 33.40
C LEU A 14 -3.23 -3.74 32.55
N ALA A 15 -3.06 -2.51 33.06
CA ALA A 15 -3.41 -1.33 32.29
C ALA A 15 -2.43 -1.16 31.11
N ARG A 16 -3.01 -0.95 29.94
CA ARG A 16 -2.22 -0.62 28.75
C ARG A 16 -1.71 0.81 28.88
N THR A 17 -0.45 0.96 29.25
CA THR A 17 0.26 2.24 29.33
C THR A 17 0.96 2.56 28.04
N VAL A 18 1.11 3.84 27.74
CA VAL A 18 1.90 4.35 26.61
C VAL A 18 3.17 4.98 27.15
N GLU A 19 4.28 4.67 26.50
CA GLU A 19 5.59 5.25 26.80
C GLU A 19 6.29 5.59 25.47
N LEU A 20 6.72 6.82 25.32
CA LEU A 20 7.54 7.30 24.22
C LEU A 20 8.96 7.56 24.74
N THR A 21 9.93 6.96 24.12
CA THR A 21 11.35 7.21 24.35
C THR A 21 12.02 7.74 23.08
N GLU A 22 13.28 8.07 23.15
CA GLU A 22 14.05 8.57 22.00
C GLU A 22 14.19 7.54 20.86
N ASP A 23 13.89 6.26 21.07
CA ASP A 23 14.11 5.16 20.12
C ASP A 23 12.87 4.34 19.82
N ARG A 24 11.82 4.43 20.64
CA ARG A 24 10.63 3.59 20.48
C ARG A 24 9.36 4.15 21.10
N LEU A 25 8.24 3.68 20.60
CA LEU A 25 6.90 3.85 21.17
C LEU A 25 6.43 2.50 21.73
N ARG A 26 6.19 2.42 23.03
CA ARG A 26 5.64 1.23 23.70
C ARG A 26 4.16 1.42 24.00
N ARG A 27 3.37 0.38 23.79
CA ARG A 27 1.92 0.31 24.10
C ARG A 27 1.61 -1.00 24.80
N GLY A 28 1.50 -0.98 26.11
CA GLY A 28 1.42 -2.21 26.89
C GLY A 28 2.64 -3.11 26.64
N VAL A 29 2.41 -4.30 26.11
CA VAL A 29 3.50 -5.25 25.73
C VAL A 29 4.09 -5.02 24.35
N GLY A 30 3.40 -4.25 23.49
CA GLY A 30 3.85 -3.98 22.13
C GLY A 30 4.85 -2.84 22.06
N VAL A 31 5.93 -3.04 21.32
CA VAL A 31 6.98 -2.04 21.07
C VAL A 31 7.03 -1.75 19.58
N THR A 32 7.06 -0.49 19.23
CA THR A 32 7.23 0.00 17.85
C THR A 32 8.50 0.85 17.80
N PRO A 33 9.55 0.42 17.10
CA PRO A 33 10.75 1.23 16.88
C PRO A 33 10.41 2.53 16.14
N LEU A 34 11.13 3.61 16.40
CA LEU A 34 10.93 4.86 15.64
C LEU A 34 11.20 4.72 14.15
N THR A 35 12.05 3.77 13.75
CA THR A 35 12.33 3.45 12.35
C THR A 35 11.11 2.91 11.60
N GLU A 36 10.10 2.42 12.31
CA GLU A 36 8.82 2.01 11.73
C GLU A 36 7.82 3.17 11.59
N LEU A 37 8.12 4.32 12.16
CA LEU A 37 7.26 5.49 12.13
C LEU A 37 7.63 6.43 10.99
N ASN A 38 6.62 7.02 10.35
CA ASN A 38 6.85 8.03 9.32
C ASN A 38 7.09 9.40 9.96
N LEU A 39 8.28 9.55 10.55
CA LEU A 39 8.64 10.75 11.28
C LEU A 39 8.58 12.00 10.40
N GLY A 40 9.01 11.91 9.12
CA GLY A 40 8.99 13.04 8.21
C GLY A 40 7.58 13.59 7.97
N ALA A 41 6.60 12.70 7.75
CA ALA A 41 5.21 13.12 7.55
C ALA A 41 4.57 13.66 8.83
N MET A 42 4.86 13.07 9.98
CA MET A 42 4.37 13.57 11.26
C MET A 42 5.00 14.91 11.65
N ALA A 43 6.31 15.08 11.41
CA ALA A 43 7.02 16.33 11.66
C ALA A 43 6.48 17.47 10.78
N GLU A 44 6.24 17.21 9.49
CA GLU A 44 5.67 18.18 8.58
C GLU A 44 4.29 18.65 9.03
N ALA A 45 3.40 17.72 9.39
CA ALA A 45 2.08 18.04 9.90
C ALA A 45 2.16 18.83 11.21
N TYR A 46 3.01 18.39 12.14
CA TYR A 46 3.23 19.04 13.43
C TYR A 46 3.68 20.49 13.30
N LEU A 47 4.66 20.78 12.43
CA LEU A 47 5.15 22.15 12.21
C LEU A 47 4.07 23.09 11.63
N ARG A 48 3.04 22.54 10.98
CA ARG A 48 1.87 23.28 10.50
C ARG A 48 0.76 23.40 11.54
N GLY A 49 1.00 22.95 12.79
CA GLY A 49 -0.03 22.91 13.84
C GLY A 49 -1.12 21.87 13.57
N GLN A 50 -0.82 20.88 12.74
CA GLN A 50 -1.73 19.79 12.39
C GLN A 50 -1.22 18.46 12.95
N TRP A 51 -2.11 17.49 13.03
CA TRP A 51 -1.76 16.13 13.36
C TRP A 51 -2.23 15.17 12.28
N LEU A 52 -1.33 14.28 11.85
CA LEU A 52 -1.52 13.40 10.71
C LEU A 52 -2.26 12.13 11.10
N GLY A 53 -3.37 11.87 10.44
CA GLY A 53 -4.15 10.63 10.55
C GLY A 53 -3.96 9.68 9.38
N GLY A 54 -4.77 8.62 9.36
CA GLY A 54 -4.75 7.61 8.31
C GLY A 54 -5.13 8.17 6.94
N GLY A 55 -4.42 7.73 5.90
CA GLY A 55 -4.69 8.15 4.52
C GLY A 55 -4.37 9.61 4.23
N GLY A 56 -3.51 10.24 5.04
CA GLY A 56 -3.17 11.64 4.90
C GLY A 56 -4.20 12.61 5.49
N ALA A 57 -5.19 12.11 6.24
CA ALA A 57 -6.14 12.98 6.93
C ALA A 57 -5.41 13.82 7.98
N GLU A 58 -5.70 15.12 8.02
CA GLU A 58 -5.10 16.05 8.98
C GLU A 58 -6.17 16.73 9.81
N ARG A 59 -5.84 17.00 11.05
CA ARG A 59 -6.68 17.79 11.96
C ARG A 59 -5.80 18.74 12.76
N SER A 60 -6.36 19.88 13.15
CA SER A 60 -5.65 20.80 14.03
C SER A 60 -5.18 20.09 15.30
N LEU A 61 -3.92 20.29 15.64
CA LEU A 61 -3.30 19.73 16.85
C LEU A 61 -4.04 20.20 18.13
N ASP A 62 -4.57 21.42 18.11
CA ASP A 62 -5.31 22.00 19.25
C ASP A 62 -6.66 21.33 19.51
N ARG A 63 -7.18 20.58 18.54
CA ARG A 63 -8.40 19.79 18.71
C ARG A 63 -8.18 18.44 19.39
N LEU A 64 -6.92 18.03 19.58
CA LEU A 64 -6.63 16.84 20.36
C LEU A 64 -7.03 17.03 21.83
N PRO A 65 -7.71 16.06 22.44
CA PRO A 65 -8.15 16.20 23.84
C PRO A 65 -6.92 16.29 24.76
N ARG A 66 -6.98 17.23 25.71
CA ARG A 66 -5.97 17.34 26.76
C ARG A 66 -5.96 16.15 27.70
N GLY A 67 -7.09 15.45 27.80
CA GLY A 67 -7.28 14.23 28.57
C GLY A 67 -7.20 12.96 27.70
N PRO A 68 -7.89 11.89 28.12
CA PRO A 68 -7.90 10.63 27.38
C PRO A 68 -8.41 10.76 25.96
N GLY A 69 -7.68 10.17 25.02
CA GLY A 69 -8.05 10.23 23.60
C GLY A 69 -7.23 9.27 22.73
N ILE A 70 -7.50 9.31 21.44
CA ILE A 70 -6.81 8.51 20.44
C ILE A 70 -5.88 9.42 19.64
N VAL A 71 -4.60 9.06 19.59
CA VAL A 71 -3.59 9.69 18.77
C VAL A 71 -3.26 8.74 17.62
N PRO A 72 -3.52 9.12 16.36
CA PRO A 72 -3.06 8.34 15.22
C PRO A 72 -1.55 8.46 15.08
N VAL A 73 -0.86 7.34 14.91
CA VAL A 73 0.58 7.29 14.71
C VAL A 73 0.86 6.71 13.33
N THR A 74 1.39 7.52 12.44
CA THR A 74 1.63 7.14 11.03
C THR A 74 2.91 6.34 10.90
N ARG A 75 2.80 5.16 10.30
CA ARG A 75 3.93 4.26 10.02
C ARG A 75 4.57 4.59 8.67
N VAL A 76 5.81 4.14 8.48
CA VAL A 76 6.51 4.24 7.18
C VAL A 76 5.77 3.55 6.03
N THR A 77 4.85 2.63 6.34
CA THR A 77 3.95 2.00 5.37
C THR A 77 2.84 2.93 4.86
N GLY A 78 2.71 4.14 5.41
CA GLY A 78 1.62 5.06 5.11
C GLY A 78 0.33 4.78 5.90
N THR A 79 0.27 3.69 6.68
CA THR A 79 -0.87 3.39 7.55
C THR A 79 -0.74 4.11 8.88
N ALA A 80 -1.86 4.44 9.53
CA ALA A 80 -1.85 4.98 10.88
C ALA A 80 -2.43 3.96 11.87
N VAL A 81 -1.81 3.88 13.04
CA VAL A 81 -2.23 3.01 14.13
C VAL A 81 -2.82 3.86 15.25
N PRO A 82 -4.02 3.53 15.76
CA PRO A 82 -4.63 4.25 16.88
C PRO A 82 -3.87 3.95 18.18
N VAL A 83 -3.40 5.00 18.84
CA VAL A 83 -2.80 4.92 20.18
C VAL A 83 -3.73 5.59 21.17
N LYS A 84 -4.31 4.81 22.08
CA LYS A 84 -5.10 5.35 23.18
C LYS A 84 -4.16 5.90 24.24
N ALA A 85 -4.18 7.19 24.48
CA ALA A 85 -3.37 7.88 25.48
C ALA A 85 -4.25 8.56 26.53
N ARG A 86 -3.77 8.66 27.75
CA ARG A 86 -4.46 9.39 28.84
C ARG A 86 -4.35 10.89 28.67
N GLN A 87 -3.32 11.36 28.00
CA GLN A 87 -3.08 12.75 27.67
C GLN A 87 -2.73 12.84 26.17
N ALA A 88 -3.76 12.77 25.32
CA ALA A 88 -3.59 12.63 23.89
C ALA A 88 -2.83 13.80 23.25
N ALA A 89 -3.16 15.03 23.63
CA ALA A 89 -2.46 16.21 23.13
C ALA A 89 -0.97 16.26 23.55
N GLU A 90 -0.64 15.79 24.74
CA GLU A 90 0.73 15.72 25.24
C GLU A 90 1.55 14.67 24.51
N LEU A 91 1.00 13.46 24.32
CA LEU A 91 1.66 12.43 23.50
C LEU A 91 1.93 12.92 22.08
N ALA A 92 0.93 13.57 21.45
CA ALA A 92 1.08 14.05 20.09
C ALA A 92 2.16 15.14 19.97
N ARG A 93 2.23 16.06 20.94
CA ARG A 93 3.29 17.08 20.98
C ARG A 93 4.66 16.45 21.18
N ALA A 94 4.82 15.57 22.18
CA ALA A 94 6.09 14.90 22.44
C ALA A 94 6.56 14.10 21.21
N LEU A 95 5.65 13.40 20.52
CA LEU A 95 5.97 12.66 19.31
C LEU A 95 6.28 13.58 18.13
N GLY A 96 5.58 14.70 17.99
CA GLY A 96 5.84 15.71 16.97
C GLY A 96 7.20 16.38 17.14
N GLU A 97 7.54 16.81 18.35
CA GLU A 97 8.85 17.38 18.69
C GLU A 97 9.99 16.40 18.42
N LEU A 98 9.82 15.15 18.87
CA LEU A 98 10.79 14.09 18.58
C LEU A 98 10.92 13.84 17.08
N ALA A 99 9.82 13.86 16.33
CA ALA A 99 9.84 13.66 14.88
C ALA A 99 10.62 14.77 14.16
N VAL A 100 10.43 16.03 14.56
CA VAL A 100 11.19 17.19 14.04
C VAL A 100 12.67 17.04 14.37
N GLU A 101 13.01 16.74 15.61
CA GLU A 101 14.40 16.53 16.06
C GLU A 101 15.08 15.42 15.25
N ARG A 102 14.44 14.26 15.11
CA ARG A 102 14.98 13.10 14.39
C ARG A 102 15.08 13.33 12.88
N CYS A 103 14.28 14.22 12.33
CA CYS A 103 14.42 14.66 10.94
C CYS A 103 15.53 15.68 10.72
N GLY A 104 16.21 16.14 11.79
CA GLY A 104 17.30 17.12 11.72
C GLY A 104 16.83 18.57 11.76
N GLY A 105 15.66 18.83 12.35
CA GLY A 105 15.10 20.15 12.57
C GLY A 105 14.14 20.67 11.51
N PRO A 106 13.51 21.83 11.75
CA PRO A 106 12.45 22.37 10.90
C PRO A 106 12.88 22.60 9.44
N GLU A 107 14.09 23.08 9.21
CA GLU A 107 14.61 23.34 7.84
C GLU A 107 14.73 22.06 7.01
N ARG A 108 15.19 20.97 7.63
CA ARG A 108 15.27 19.66 6.97
C ARG A 108 13.89 19.11 6.66
N VAL A 109 12.93 19.28 7.57
CA VAL A 109 11.52 18.90 7.34
C VAL A 109 10.94 19.71 6.19
N ALA A 110 11.18 21.03 6.13
CA ALA A 110 10.74 21.86 5.01
C ALA A 110 11.36 21.40 3.69
N GLY A 111 12.63 21.01 3.68
CA GLY A 111 13.28 20.42 2.50
C GLY A 111 12.66 19.10 2.06
N LEU A 112 12.27 18.23 3.01
CA LEU A 112 11.55 16.99 2.70
C LEU A 112 10.16 17.29 2.12
N ALA A 113 9.43 18.25 2.68
CA ALA A 113 8.12 18.66 2.21
C ALA A 113 8.20 19.29 0.80
N ALA A 114 9.18 20.16 0.55
CA ALA A 114 9.42 20.75 -0.77
C ALA A 114 9.72 19.69 -1.82
N ARG A 115 10.57 18.69 -1.49
CA ARG A 115 10.83 17.56 -2.38
C ARG A 115 9.55 16.77 -2.66
N ALA A 116 8.79 16.43 -1.63
CA ALA A 116 7.52 15.71 -1.78
C ALA A 116 6.53 16.50 -2.66
N GLY A 117 6.48 17.81 -2.53
CA GLY A 117 5.69 18.70 -3.38
C GLY A 117 6.14 18.67 -4.85
N ALA A 118 7.45 18.76 -5.10
CA ALA A 118 8.03 18.67 -6.44
C ALA A 118 7.79 17.30 -7.09
N GLU A 119 7.85 16.21 -6.31
CA GLU A 119 7.51 14.86 -6.76
C GLU A 119 6.00 14.67 -6.98
N GLY A 120 5.15 15.54 -6.42
CA GLY A 120 3.70 15.39 -6.40
C GLY A 120 3.23 14.17 -5.60
N VAL A 121 4.05 13.73 -4.63
CA VAL A 121 3.77 12.55 -3.79
C VAL A 121 3.93 12.92 -2.32
N PRO A 122 2.84 13.00 -1.54
CA PRO A 122 2.88 13.36 -0.13
C PRO A 122 3.84 12.48 0.70
N LEU A 123 4.41 13.02 1.75
CA LEU A 123 5.37 12.30 2.61
C LEU A 123 4.78 11.07 3.30
N TRP A 124 3.47 11.06 3.56
CA TRP A 124 2.83 9.94 4.24
C TRP A 124 2.65 8.68 3.36
N ILE A 125 2.83 8.78 2.03
CA ILE A 125 2.74 7.63 1.14
C ILE A 125 4.03 6.82 1.21
N ALA A 126 3.89 5.51 1.39
CA ALA A 126 5.01 4.59 1.44
C ALA A 126 5.85 4.64 0.15
N ARG A 127 7.15 4.76 0.27
CA ARG A 127 8.10 4.79 -0.84
C ARG A 127 9.04 3.59 -0.80
N ARG A 128 9.38 3.11 -1.98
CA ARG A 128 10.41 2.11 -2.25
C ARG A 128 11.37 2.64 -3.30
N TYR A 129 12.52 2.02 -3.34
CA TYR A 129 13.53 2.39 -4.30
C TYR A 129 14.05 1.14 -4.99
N ALA A 130 14.08 1.18 -6.31
CA ALA A 130 14.69 0.18 -7.16
C ALA A 130 15.89 0.77 -7.89
N GLN A 131 16.87 -0.06 -8.21
CA GLN A 131 17.99 0.37 -9.04
C GLN A 131 17.61 0.20 -10.52
N GLY A 132 17.66 1.27 -11.28
CA GLY A 132 17.45 1.28 -12.73
C GLY A 132 18.75 1.56 -13.50
N PRO A 133 18.73 1.46 -14.84
CA PRO A 133 19.91 1.70 -15.68
C PRO A 133 20.47 3.12 -15.58
N ALA A 134 19.60 4.12 -15.40
CA ALA A 134 19.99 5.53 -15.25
C ALA A 134 20.09 6.01 -13.80
N GLY A 135 19.96 5.12 -12.83
CA GLY A 135 19.98 5.44 -11.41
C GLY A 135 18.75 4.95 -10.64
N GLN A 136 18.54 5.50 -9.45
CA GLN A 136 17.50 5.07 -8.55
C GLN A 136 16.11 5.45 -9.04
N ILE A 137 15.20 4.48 -9.08
CA ILE A 137 13.78 4.64 -9.38
C ILE A 137 12.99 4.61 -8.07
N ALA A 138 12.18 5.64 -7.84
CA ALA A 138 11.27 5.70 -6.71
C ALA A 138 9.90 5.14 -7.10
N VAL A 139 9.32 4.36 -6.20
CA VAL A 139 7.99 3.74 -6.34
C VAL A 139 7.17 4.06 -5.10
N ALA A 140 6.11 4.83 -5.27
CA ALA A 140 5.17 5.15 -4.20
C ALA A 140 3.80 4.54 -4.51
N VAL A 141 3.22 3.88 -3.52
CA VAL A 141 1.96 3.15 -3.70
C VAL A 141 1.03 3.38 -2.52
N ASP A 142 -0.20 3.74 -2.82
CA ASP A 142 -1.33 3.63 -1.89
C ASP A 142 -2.43 2.79 -2.51
N ARG A 143 -2.58 1.58 -2.04
CA ARG A 143 -3.57 0.62 -2.57
C ARG A 143 -5.01 1.00 -2.21
N ARG A 144 -5.22 1.64 -1.09
CA ARG A 144 -6.55 2.05 -0.63
C ARG A 144 -7.13 3.14 -1.53
N LEU A 145 -6.27 4.08 -1.94
CA LEU A 145 -6.63 5.15 -2.87
C LEU A 145 -6.43 4.76 -4.33
N VAL A 146 -5.94 3.55 -4.59
CA VAL A 146 -5.53 3.11 -5.94
C VAL A 146 -4.61 4.16 -6.59
N ARG A 147 -3.50 4.39 -5.93
CA ARG A 147 -2.51 5.36 -6.34
C ARG A 147 -1.14 4.70 -6.50
N VAL A 148 -0.55 4.85 -7.67
CA VAL A 148 0.85 4.49 -7.95
C VAL A 148 1.53 5.70 -8.56
N ASP A 149 2.72 6.00 -8.10
CA ASP A 149 3.62 6.97 -8.68
C ASP A 149 4.99 6.32 -8.83
N VAL A 150 5.52 6.31 -10.04
CA VAL A 150 6.87 5.80 -10.32
C VAL A 150 7.64 6.86 -11.10
N TRP A 151 8.83 7.18 -10.61
CA TRP A 151 9.71 8.16 -11.26
C TRP A 151 11.17 7.81 -11.08
N GLY A 152 11.97 8.22 -12.02
CA GLY A 152 13.42 8.01 -12.02
C GLY A 152 14.13 9.07 -12.86
N PRO A 153 15.47 9.08 -12.85
CA PRO A 153 16.25 9.98 -13.66
C PRO A 153 15.95 9.79 -15.15
N GLN A 154 15.90 10.88 -15.89
CA GLN A 154 15.78 10.89 -17.35
C GLN A 154 14.54 10.15 -17.90
N ALA A 155 13.50 9.96 -17.08
CA ALA A 155 12.25 9.35 -17.49
C ALA A 155 11.06 10.20 -17.01
N PRO A 156 9.96 10.22 -17.76
CA PRO A 156 8.72 10.82 -17.31
C PRO A 156 8.18 10.12 -16.06
N VAL A 157 7.53 10.88 -15.19
CA VAL A 157 6.79 10.31 -14.06
C VAL A 157 5.57 9.56 -14.57
N VAL A 158 5.38 8.33 -14.14
CA VAL A 158 4.20 7.53 -14.48
C VAL A 158 3.28 7.43 -13.27
N ARG A 159 2.01 7.74 -13.45
CA ARG A 159 1.02 7.76 -12.39
C ARG A 159 -0.21 6.94 -12.75
N ILE A 160 -0.69 6.15 -11.79
CA ILE A 160 -1.99 5.49 -11.88
C ILE A 160 -2.88 6.06 -10.79
N ARG A 161 -4.12 6.39 -11.15
CA ARG A 161 -5.14 6.91 -10.25
C ARG A 161 -6.47 6.22 -10.50
N ALA A 162 -7.23 6.01 -9.43
CA ALA A 162 -8.66 5.77 -9.53
C ALA A 162 -9.43 7.05 -9.23
N PRO A 163 -10.59 7.27 -9.85
CA PRO A 163 -11.41 8.41 -9.55
C PRO A 163 -11.88 8.36 -8.11
N HIS A 164 -12.10 9.52 -7.53
CA HIS A 164 -12.67 9.66 -6.20
C HIS A 164 -14.01 8.91 -6.11
N GLY A 165 -14.16 8.03 -5.12
CA GLY A 165 -15.35 7.21 -4.99
C GLY A 165 -15.40 6.00 -5.95
N PHE A 166 -14.27 5.58 -6.49
CA PHE A 166 -14.17 4.37 -7.31
C PHE A 166 -14.86 3.19 -6.63
N ARG A 167 -15.91 2.68 -7.27
CA ARG A 167 -16.61 1.47 -6.84
C ARG A 167 -16.15 0.32 -7.75
N GLY A 168 -15.46 -0.65 -7.18
CA GLY A 168 -15.08 -1.87 -7.90
C GLY A 168 -16.33 -2.67 -8.28
N GLY A 169 -16.79 -2.51 -9.48
CA GLY A 169 -18.03 -3.12 -10.02
C GLY A 169 -18.33 -2.56 -11.39
N ALA A 170 -17.48 -1.68 -11.86
CA ALA A 170 -17.55 -1.13 -13.19
C ALA A 170 -17.41 -2.24 -14.24
N ALA A 171 -18.12 -2.13 -15.36
CA ALA A 171 -18.28 -3.15 -16.39
C ALA A 171 -16.95 -3.59 -17.09
N GLY A 172 -15.83 -2.96 -16.79
CA GLY A 172 -14.52 -3.33 -17.34
C GLY A 172 -13.37 -3.18 -16.35
N PRO A 173 -12.31 -3.98 -16.48
CA PRO A 173 -11.17 -3.97 -15.54
C PRO A 173 -10.38 -2.67 -15.52
N THR A 174 -10.50 -1.82 -16.53
CA THR A 174 -9.85 -0.50 -16.61
C THR A 174 -10.79 0.64 -16.26
N GLN A 175 -12.09 0.37 -16.10
CA GLN A 175 -13.06 1.42 -15.82
C GLN A 175 -12.71 2.12 -14.51
N GLY A 176 -12.50 3.41 -14.61
CA GLY A 176 -12.15 4.24 -13.47
C GLY A 176 -10.66 4.31 -13.14
N LEU A 177 -9.77 3.61 -13.84
CA LEU A 177 -8.34 3.82 -13.74
C LEU A 177 -7.87 4.80 -14.81
N SER A 178 -7.16 5.84 -14.39
CA SER A 178 -6.40 6.72 -15.28
C SER A 178 -4.92 6.45 -15.13
N LEU A 179 -4.19 6.45 -16.25
CA LEU A 179 -2.74 6.40 -16.27
C LEU A 179 -2.24 7.64 -16.98
N THR A 180 -1.26 8.32 -16.39
CA THR A 180 -0.53 9.42 -17.02
C THR A 180 0.94 9.07 -17.13
N PHE A 181 1.54 9.51 -18.22
CA PHE A 181 2.95 9.39 -18.56
C PHE A 181 3.50 10.81 -18.74
N GLY A 182 4.20 11.32 -17.73
CA GLY A 182 4.40 12.75 -17.60
C GLY A 182 3.05 13.45 -17.49
N GLU A 183 2.85 14.44 -18.35
CA GLU A 183 1.58 15.19 -18.46
C GLU A 183 0.60 14.58 -19.49
N VAL A 184 1.00 13.50 -20.17
CA VAL A 184 0.18 12.91 -21.24
C VAL A 184 -0.69 11.79 -20.65
N ALA A 185 -1.99 11.82 -20.96
CA ALA A 185 -2.86 10.70 -20.66
C ALA A 185 -2.51 9.49 -21.51
N ALA A 186 -2.34 8.34 -20.88
CA ALA A 186 -2.03 7.08 -21.54
C ALA A 186 -3.26 6.17 -21.62
N GLU A 187 -3.39 5.46 -22.71
CA GLU A 187 -4.41 4.45 -22.86
C GLU A 187 -3.98 3.17 -22.12
N LEU A 188 -4.77 2.76 -21.13
CA LEU A 188 -4.57 1.53 -20.37
C LEU A 188 -5.59 0.48 -20.83
N ARG A 189 -5.12 -0.68 -21.30
CA ARG A 189 -5.95 -1.83 -21.66
C ARG A 189 -5.58 -3.04 -20.83
N LEU A 190 -6.54 -3.61 -20.12
CA LEU A 190 -6.39 -4.85 -19.37
C LEU A 190 -7.24 -5.94 -20.01
N SER A 191 -6.61 -6.93 -20.60
CA SER A 191 -7.28 -8.05 -21.26
C SER A 191 -7.22 -9.28 -20.36
N ARG A 192 -8.37 -9.66 -19.77
CA ARG A 192 -8.51 -10.89 -18.98
C ARG A 192 -9.06 -12.01 -19.86
N LYS A 193 -8.36 -13.12 -19.90
CA LYS A 193 -8.79 -14.35 -20.60
C LYS A 193 -8.94 -15.48 -19.60
N LEU A 194 -9.74 -16.49 -19.94
CA LEU A 194 -9.90 -17.71 -19.13
C LEU A 194 -8.54 -18.37 -18.85
N ARG A 195 -7.68 -18.45 -19.86
CA ARG A 195 -6.29 -18.89 -19.68
C ARG A 195 -5.43 -17.70 -19.27
N LYS A 196 -4.87 -17.71 -18.07
CA LYS A 196 -4.00 -16.66 -17.52
C LYS A 196 -2.85 -16.30 -18.48
N SER A 197 -2.29 -17.29 -19.19
CA SER A 197 -1.23 -17.08 -20.20
C SER A 197 -1.64 -16.22 -21.39
N LYS A 198 -2.95 -16.07 -21.65
CA LYS A 198 -3.48 -15.22 -22.71
C LYS A 198 -3.93 -13.84 -22.21
N SER A 199 -3.83 -13.59 -20.92
CA SER A 199 -4.13 -12.29 -20.34
C SER A 199 -2.98 -11.34 -20.57
N SER A 200 -3.27 -10.06 -20.79
CA SER A 200 -2.25 -9.00 -21.00
C SER A 200 -2.66 -7.70 -20.32
N ALA A 201 -1.66 -6.90 -20.00
CA ALA A 201 -1.83 -5.49 -19.65
C ALA A 201 -1.04 -4.65 -20.66
N GLU A 202 -1.66 -3.61 -21.18
CA GLU A 202 -1.07 -2.76 -22.22
C GLU A 202 -1.21 -1.29 -21.83
N VAL A 203 -0.16 -0.54 -22.12
CA VAL A 203 -0.12 0.93 -21.97
C VAL A 203 0.33 1.52 -23.29
N ARG A 204 -0.43 2.47 -23.82
CA ARG A 204 -0.12 3.18 -25.06
C ARG A 204 -0.04 4.68 -24.82
N VAL A 205 1.01 5.26 -25.34
CA VAL A 205 1.22 6.72 -25.43
C VAL A 205 1.61 7.07 -26.86
N PRO A 206 1.56 8.33 -27.26
CA PRO A 206 2.11 8.73 -28.56
C PRO A 206 3.57 8.26 -28.70
N GLY A 207 3.84 7.48 -29.73
CA GLY A 207 5.20 6.98 -30.04
C GLY A 207 5.69 5.77 -29.24
N ALA A 208 4.89 5.18 -28.33
CA ALA A 208 5.31 3.97 -27.64
C ALA A 208 4.14 3.12 -27.14
N HIS A 209 4.32 1.79 -27.20
CA HIS A 209 3.35 0.82 -26.70
C HIS A 209 4.04 -0.23 -25.85
N TRP A 210 3.69 -0.29 -24.57
CA TRP A 210 4.17 -1.35 -23.67
C TRP A 210 3.11 -2.42 -23.48
N GLN A 211 3.55 -3.68 -23.48
CA GLN A 211 2.69 -4.84 -23.26
C GLN A 211 3.34 -5.82 -22.30
N LEU A 212 2.63 -6.19 -21.24
CA LEU A 212 3.02 -7.26 -20.33
C LEU A 212 2.48 -8.58 -20.82
N LYS A 213 3.36 -9.56 -21.04
CA LYS A 213 3.03 -10.94 -21.43
C LYS A 213 3.63 -11.91 -20.43
N ARG A 214 2.85 -12.90 -20.05
CA ARG A 214 3.33 -13.96 -19.20
C ARG A 214 4.39 -14.78 -19.94
N GLU A 215 5.52 -15.03 -19.29
CA GLU A 215 6.53 -16.00 -19.72
C GLU A 215 6.23 -17.37 -19.13
N ASP A 216 6.18 -17.45 -17.79
CA ASP A 216 5.90 -18.66 -17.03
C ASP A 216 5.13 -18.36 -15.73
N ALA A 217 5.15 -19.29 -14.77
CA ALA A 217 4.51 -19.08 -13.46
C ALA A 217 5.25 -18.05 -12.58
N ALA A 218 6.52 -17.79 -12.83
CA ALA A 218 7.38 -16.96 -12.02
C ALA A 218 7.74 -15.61 -12.67
N GLY A 219 7.49 -15.44 -13.98
CA GLY A 219 7.92 -14.27 -14.71
C GLY A 219 6.96 -13.79 -15.79
N SER A 220 7.14 -12.53 -16.17
CA SER A 220 6.43 -11.89 -17.29
C SER A 220 7.38 -10.97 -18.03
N TRP A 221 7.35 -11.01 -19.35
CA TRP A 221 8.05 -10.09 -20.20
C TRP A 221 7.27 -8.79 -20.36
N LEU A 222 7.94 -7.69 -20.13
CA LEU A 222 7.51 -6.39 -20.62
C LEU A 222 8.12 -6.18 -21.99
N LEU A 223 7.26 -5.90 -22.97
CA LEU A 223 7.64 -5.57 -24.32
C LEU A 223 7.33 -4.10 -24.61
N ARG A 224 8.19 -3.43 -25.36
CA ARG A 224 7.90 -2.14 -25.98
C ARG A 224 7.94 -2.31 -27.49
N ASP A 225 6.85 -1.98 -28.16
CA ASP A 225 6.70 -2.13 -29.63
C ASP A 225 7.12 -3.52 -30.13
N GLY A 226 6.76 -4.57 -29.36
CA GLY A 226 7.09 -5.96 -29.64
C GLY A 226 8.48 -6.45 -29.21
N ARG A 227 9.39 -5.56 -28.79
CA ARG A 227 10.75 -5.90 -28.32
C ARG A 227 10.74 -6.09 -26.80
N ARG A 228 11.43 -7.12 -26.31
CA ARG A 228 11.61 -7.35 -24.87
C ARG A 228 12.47 -6.22 -24.27
N VAL A 229 11.98 -5.58 -23.20
CA VAL A 229 12.67 -4.49 -22.51
C VAL A 229 12.96 -4.80 -21.05
N ALA A 230 12.15 -5.67 -20.42
CA ALA A 230 12.40 -6.13 -19.06
C ALA A 230 11.73 -7.47 -18.79
N LEU A 231 12.36 -8.29 -17.95
CA LEU A 231 11.74 -9.46 -17.33
C LEU A 231 11.38 -9.13 -15.88
N LEU A 232 10.10 -9.24 -15.58
CA LEU A 232 9.54 -9.00 -14.26
C LEU A 232 9.41 -10.34 -13.54
N GLY A 233 10.14 -10.51 -12.45
CA GLY A 233 10.13 -11.73 -11.64
C GLY A 233 9.12 -11.67 -10.50
N ARG A 234 8.68 -12.83 -10.04
CA ARG A 234 7.86 -12.95 -8.84
C ARG A 234 8.78 -12.85 -7.61
N PRO A 235 8.42 -12.07 -6.59
CA PRO A 235 9.18 -12.10 -5.36
C PRO A 235 9.11 -13.49 -4.72
N PRO A 236 10.17 -13.95 -4.05
CA PRO A 236 10.15 -15.22 -3.36
C PRO A 236 9.02 -15.22 -2.32
N ARG A 237 8.26 -16.32 -2.24
CA ARG A 237 7.10 -16.45 -1.32
C ARG A 237 7.48 -16.23 0.14
N ARG A 238 8.73 -16.49 0.49
CA ARG A 238 9.32 -16.24 1.82
C ARG A 238 10.57 -15.40 1.60
N ALA A 239 10.41 -14.12 1.39
CA ALA A 239 11.55 -13.22 1.45
C ALA A 239 12.12 -13.27 2.88
N VAL A 240 13.40 -13.58 3.01
CA VAL A 240 14.11 -13.39 4.27
C VAL A 240 14.25 -11.88 4.43
N HIS A 241 13.45 -11.31 5.32
CA HIS A 241 13.57 -9.90 5.66
C HIS A 241 14.68 -9.74 6.68
N ALA A 242 15.50 -8.70 6.50
CA ALA A 242 16.36 -8.26 7.59
C ALA A 242 15.46 -7.91 8.80
N PRO A 243 15.89 -8.18 10.04
CA PRO A 243 15.08 -7.96 11.24
C PRO A 243 14.43 -6.59 11.34
N ASP A 244 15.05 -5.57 10.74
CA ASP A 244 14.60 -4.17 10.77
C ASP A 244 13.87 -3.73 9.49
N THR A 245 13.58 -4.66 8.57
CA THR A 245 12.89 -4.32 7.32
C THR A 245 11.40 -4.20 7.57
N VAL A 246 10.91 -2.97 7.66
CA VAL A 246 9.48 -2.66 7.84
C VAL A 246 8.72 -2.75 6.53
N LEU A 247 9.40 -2.41 5.44
CA LEU A 247 8.82 -2.38 4.12
C LEU A 247 9.34 -3.55 3.29
N LEU A 248 8.44 -4.36 2.71
CA LEU A 248 8.81 -5.46 1.84
C LEU A 248 9.55 -4.98 0.58
N PRO A 249 10.53 -5.73 0.07
CA PRO A 249 11.26 -5.35 -1.12
C PRO A 249 10.36 -5.34 -2.36
N LEU A 250 10.73 -4.55 -3.35
CA LEU A 250 10.12 -4.61 -4.68
C LEU A 250 10.39 -5.97 -5.34
N SER A 251 9.51 -6.37 -6.24
CA SER A 251 9.74 -7.52 -7.10
C SER A 251 10.99 -7.33 -7.94
N PRO A 252 11.79 -8.38 -8.17
CA PRO A 252 12.98 -8.28 -8.99
C PRO A 252 12.62 -7.98 -10.45
N VAL A 253 13.29 -7.01 -11.03
CA VAL A 253 13.18 -6.64 -12.45
C VAL A 253 14.55 -6.75 -13.08
N ARG A 254 14.66 -7.56 -14.14
CA ARG A 254 15.85 -7.65 -14.99
C ARG A 254 15.60 -6.79 -16.23
N TYR A 255 16.36 -5.72 -16.35
CA TYR A 255 16.28 -4.82 -17.50
C TYR A 255 17.05 -5.39 -18.67
N GLU A 256 16.45 -5.40 -19.86
CA GLU A 256 17.06 -5.76 -21.13
C GLU A 256 17.30 -4.51 -22.01
N SER A 257 16.62 -3.40 -21.66
CA SER A 257 16.76 -2.10 -22.30
C SER A 257 17.51 -1.14 -21.36
N PRO A 258 18.48 -0.34 -21.86
CA PRO A 258 19.09 0.73 -21.08
C PRO A 258 18.21 1.99 -20.97
N ASP A 259 17.08 2.04 -21.70
CA ASP A 259 16.19 3.20 -21.71
C ASP A 259 15.56 3.42 -20.31
N PRO A 260 15.78 4.58 -19.68
CA PRO A 260 15.21 4.90 -18.36
C PRO A 260 13.68 4.84 -18.34
N THR A 261 13.04 5.15 -19.46
CA THR A 261 11.59 5.11 -19.60
C THR A 261 11.05 3.68 -19.49
N ASP A 262 11.74 2.73 -20.16
CA ASP A 262 11.40 1.31 -20.07
C ASP A 262 11.55 0.80 -18.64
N ALA A 263 12.58 1.28 -17.93
CA ALA A 263 12.83 0.90 -16.56
C ALA A 263 11.74 1.42 -15.58
N VAL A 264 11.29 2.66 -15.75
CA VAL A 264 10.16 3.22 -14.98
C VAL A 264 8.89 2.44 -15.29
N MET A 265 8.59 2.17 -16.57
CA MET A 265 7.43 1.37 -16.97
C MET A 265 7.50 -0.04 -16.41
N ALA A 266 8.66 -0.68 -16.38
CA ALA A 266 8.82 -2.00 -15.78
C ALA A 266 8.44 -2.01 -14.29
N GLN A 267 8.81 -0.98 -13.53
CA GLN A 267 8.40 -0.85 -12.13
C GLN A 267 6.88 -0.61 -12.00
N VAL A 268 6.28 0.20 -12.87
CA VAL A 268 4.82 0.41 -12.90
C VAL A 268 4.09 -0.91 -13.12
N PHE A 269 4.49 -1.68 -14.13
CA PHE A 269 3.86 -2.98 -14.40
C PHE A 269 4.10 -3.98 -13.27
N SER A 270 5.29 -3.96 -12.69
CA SER A 270 5.66 -4.85 -11.59
C SER A 270 4.76 -4.66 -10.37
N VAL A 271 4.41 -3.42 -10.02
CA VAL A 271 3.63 -3.13 -8.81
C VAL A 271 2.13 -3.06 -9.05
N ALA A 272 1.68 -2.75 -10.28
CA ALA A 272 0.27 -2.49 -10.56
C ALA A 272 -0.46 -3.66 -11.23
N PHE A 273 0.16 -4.41 -12.13
CA PHE A 273 -0.56 -5.30 -13.03
C PHE A 273 -0.29 -6.79 -12.85
N GLY A 274 0.47 -7.15 -11.84
CA GLY A 274 0.78 -8.54 -11.57
C GLY A 274 2.02 -9.06 -12.26
N LEU A 275 2.42 -10.23 -11.83
CA LEU A 275 3.62 -10.93 -12.26
C LEU A 275 3.31 -12.41 -12.39
N GLY A 276 3.89 -13.06 -13.39
CA GLY A 276 3.73 -14.49 -13.60
C GLY A 276 2.29 -14.89 -13.87
N ASP A 277 1.68 -15.60 -12.95
CA ASP A 277 0.33 -16.16 -13.08
C ASP A 277 -0.81 -15.13 -12.94
N THR A 278 -0.51 -13.92 -12.48
CA THR A 278 -1.52 -12.89 -12.23
C THR A 278 -1.56 -11.77 -13.28
N THR A 279 -0.96 -11.99 -14.45
CA THR A 279 -1.07 -11.05 -15.57
C THR A 279 -2.52 -10.83 -16.01
N GLY A 280 -2.86 -9.59 -16.32
CA GLY A 280 -4.14 -9.20 -16.88
C GLY A 280 -5.25 -8.98 -15.88
N THR A 281 -5.05 -9.26 -14.62
CA THR A 281 -5.95 -8.77 -13.58
C THR A 281 -5.21 -7.64 -12.90
N ALA A 282 -5.77 -6.43 -12.94
CA ALA A 282 -5.21 -5.35 -12.15
C ALA A 282 -5.05 -5.88 -10.73
N ARG A 283 -3.84 -5.84 -10.19
CA ARG A 283 -3.62 -6.07 -8.77
C ARG A 283 -4.36 -5.03 -7.94
N PHE A 284 -4.72 -3.92 -8.56
CA PHE A 284 -5.74 -3.01 -8.09
C PHE A 284 -7.13 -3.56 -8.33
N ARG A 285 -7.55 -4.50 -7.54
CA ARG A 285 -8.96 -4.54 -7.20
C ARG A 285 -9.16 -3.50 -6.12
N ALA A 286 -9.62 -2.32 -6.52
CA ALA A 286 -10.18 -1.42 -5.56
C ALA A 286 -11.34 -2.16 -4.88
N ARG A 287 -11.13 -2.64 -3.68
CA ARG A 287 -12.27 -2.84 -2.80
C ARG A 287 -12.89 -1.46 -2.67
N PRO A 288 -14.21 -1.31 -2.92
CA PRO A 288 -14.85 -0.04 -2.74
C PRO A 288 -14.52 0.41 -1.32
N VAL A 289 -13.78 1.50 -1.18
CA VAL A 289 -13.76 2.24 0.06
C VAL A 289 -15.21 2.64 0.24
N ARG A 290 -15.90 2.02 1.17
CA ARG A 290 -17.25 2.42 1.57
C ARG A 290 -17.11 3.81 2.17
N ARG A 291 -17.20 4.81 1.32
CA ARG A 291 -17.53 6.15 1.80
C ARG A 291 -19.02 6.11 2.09
N GLU A 292 -19.32 5.86 3.31
CA GLU A 292 -20.59 6.26 3.90
C GLU A 292 -20.64 7.77 3.75
N GLY A 293 -21.61 8.27 3.02
CA GLY A 293 -22.09 9.62 2.84
C GLY A 293 -21.17 10.84 2.99
N PRO A 294 -21.66 12.05 2.75
CA PRO A 294 -20.92 13.26 3.09
C PRO A 294 -20.50 13.15 4.56
N GLU A 295 -19.19 13.24 4.82
CA GLU A 295 -18.66 13.19 6.19
C GLU A 295 -19.51 14.12 7.06
N PRO A 296 -20.22 13.61 8.06
CA PRO A 296 -20.85 14.50 9.02
C PRO A 296 -19.70 15.31 9.61
N LEU A 297 -19.81 16.62 9.58
CA LEU A 297 -18.91 17.53 10.29
C LEU A 297 -18.71 16.92 11.69
N ALA A 298 -17.53 16.34 11.92
CA ALA A 298 -17.24 15.54 13.10
C ALA A 298 -17.57 16.37 14.33
N SER A 299 -18.51 15.89 15.12
CA SER A 299 -18.73 16.42 16.45
C SER A 299 -17.47 16.18 17.28
N ASP A 300 -17.13 17.08 18.20
CA ASP A 300 -15.90 17.06 19.01
C ASP A 300 -15.63 15.76 19.79
N GLY A 301 -16.57 14.81 19.81
CA GLY A 301 -16.44 13.48 20.42
C GLY A 301 -15.92 12.37 19.51
N ASP A 302 -15.78 12.58 18.20
CA ASP A 302 -15.61 11.51 17.21
C ASP A 302 -14.18 11.44 16.61
N TRP A 303 -13.18 11.73 17.41
CA TRP A 303 -11.78 11.66 17.02
C TRP A 303 -11.34 10.26 16.59
N GLY A 304 -12.05 9.22 17.05
CA GLY A 304 -11.66 7.83 16.84
C GLY A 304 -11.99 7.27 15.46
N LEU A 305 -13.11 7.67 14.87
CA LEU A 305 -13.66 6.97 13.70
C LEU A 305 -13.25 7.60 12.36
N SER A 306 -13.31 8.93 12.21
CA SER A 306 -13.02 9.58 10.92
C SER A 306 -11.53 9.64 10.58
N TRP A 307 -10.61 9.57 11.55
CA TRP A 307 -9.16 9.51 11.31
C TRP A 307 -8.71 8.18 10.71
N PHE A 308 -9.47 7.13 10.98
CA PHE A 308 -9.16 5.76 10.61
C PHE A 308 -10.12 5.19 9.56
N SER A 309 -11.05 5.99 9.04
CA SER A 309 -12.02 5.55 8.04
C SER A 309 -11.41 4.99 6.76
N ASN A 310 -10.17 5.37 6.46
CA ASN A 310 -9.39 4.87 5.33
C ASN A 310 -8.37 3.78 5.70
N LEU A 311 -8.38 3.30 6.95
CA LEU A 311 -7.58 2.14 7.31
C LEU A 311 -8.20 0.90 6.69
N GLY A 312 -7.53 0.35 5.69
CA GLY A 312 -7.80 -1.02 5.25
C GLY A 312 -7.70 -1.98 6.43
N THR A 313 -8.46 -3.03 6.41
CA THR A 313 -8.48 -4.07 7.46
C THR A 313 -7.20 -4.89 7.56
N GLY A 314 -6.19 -4.61 6.70
CA GLY A 314 -4.88 -5.25 6.70
C GLY A 314 -3.75 -4.23 6.86
N GLY A 315 -2.86 -4.44 7.81
CA GLY A 315 -1.73 -3.54 8.12
C GLY A 315 -0.66 -3.39 7.04
N GLU A 316 -0.85 -3.98 5.85
CA GLU A 316 0.16 -4.08 4.79
C GLU A 316 -0.28 -3.47 3.45
N ASP A 317 -1.38 -2.73 3.44
CA ASP A 317 -2.03 -2.27 2.21
C ASP A 317 -1.18 -1.37 1.30
N ASN A 318 -0.12 -0.74 1.81
CA ASN A 318 0.72 0.18 1.04
C ASN A 318 2.09 -0.39 0.67
N GLN A 319 2.28 -1.71 0.80
CA GLN A 319 3.56 -2.34 0.51
C GLN A 319 3.59 -2.88 -0.93
N PRO A 320 4.38 -2.30 -1.84
CA PRO A 320 4.55 -2.82 -3.18
C PRO A 320 5.34 -4.14 -3.14
N GLY A 321 4.92 -5.12 -3.90
CA GLY A 321 5.62 -6.42 -3.98
C GLY A 321 5.43 -7.35 -2.80
N GLY A 322 4.67 -6.97 -1.78
CA GLY A 322 4.26 -7.84 -0.69
C GLY A 322 3.38 -8.97 -1.21
N GLY A 323 3.74 -10.23 -0.89
CA GLY A 323 3.18 -11.41 -1.54
C GLY A 323 1.67 -11.54 -1.40
N ASP A 324 1.11 -11.22 -0.26
CA ASP A 324 -0.27 -11.56 0.03
C ASP A 324 -1.25 -10.40 -0.17
N GLY A 325 -0.76 -9.19 -0.08
CA GLY A 325 -1.60 -8.01 -0.24
C GLY A 325 -1.92 -7.64 -1.68
N TRP A 326 -1.08 -7.95 -2.63
CA TRP A 326 -1.24 -7.56 -4.03
C TRP A 326 -1.88 -8.63 -4.93
N GLY A 327 -2.02 -9.84 -4.47
CA GLY A 327 -2.41 -10.95 -5.30
C GLY A 327 -3.08 -12.10 -4.61
N ALA A 328 -3.51 -11.95 -3.36
CA ALA A 328 -4.28 -12.98 -2.67
C ALA A 328 -5.72 -13.13 -3.23
N ASP A 329 -5.87 -13.14 -4.55
CA ASP A 329 -6.93 -13.86 -5.21
C ASP A 329 -6.47 -15.30 -5.49
N GLY A 330 -5.84 -15.93 -4.52
CA GLY A 330 -5.55 -17.36 -4.48
C GLY A 330 -6.76 -18.19 -4.12
N GLY A 331 -7.90 -17.83 -4.65
CA GLY A 331 -9.06 -18.68 -4.73
C GLY A 331 -9.05 -19.52 -6.01
N ASP A 332 -7.94 -20.08 -6.40
CA ASP A 332 -7.96 -21.27 -7.24
C ASP A 332 -8.20 -22.43 -6.31
N GLY A 333 -9.49 -22.76 -6.16
CA GLY A 333 -9.97 -24.03 -5.70
C GLY A 333 -9.20 -25.11 -6.44
N GLY A 334 -8.53 -25.95 -5.66
CA GLY A 334 -7.83 -27.10 -6.18
C GLY A 334 -8.77 -27.90 -7.07
N ASP A 335 -8.34 -28.17 -8.27
CA ASP A 335 -8.73 -29.35 -9.01
C ASP A 335 -8.22 -30.57 -8.20
N GLY A 336 -8.96 -30.89 -7.15
CA GLY A 336 -8.89 -32.16 -6.48
C GLY A 336 -9.62 -33.16 -7.34
N GLY A 337 -8.98 -33.65 -8.39
CA GLY A 337 -9.32 -34.94 -9.00
C GLY A 337 -9.08 -36.04 -7.98
N GLY A 338 -10.09 -36.30 -7.17
CA GLY A 338 -10.19 -37.49 -6.36
C GLY A 338 -11.08 -38.51 -7.11
N GLY A 339 -10.45 -39.36 -7.86
CA GLY A 339 -11.03 -40.65 -8.25
C GLY A 339 -11.20 -41.46 -6.96
N GLY A 340 -12.41 -41.76 -6.62
CA GLY A 340 -12.80 -42.69 -5.59
C GLY A 340 -13.74 -43.71 -6.22
N ASP A 341 -13.13 -44.78 -6.74
CA ASP A 341 -13.81 -46.03 -6.97
C ASP A 341 -14.37 -46.57 -5.68
N GLY A 342 -15.52 -47.24 -5.78
CA GLY A 342 -15.83 -48.31 -4.85
C GLY A 342 -17.11 -48.13 -4.06
N GLY A 343 -18.04 -48.97 -4.34
CA GLY A 343 -19.00 -49.38 -3.36
C GLY A 343 -20.36 -49.78 -3.90
N ASP A 344 -20.41 -50.93 -4.57
CA ASP A 344 -21.58 -51.77 -4.63
C ASP A 344 -22.16 -51.99 -3.23
N SER A 345 -23.45 -51.80 -3.10
CA SER A 345 -24.26 -52.61 -2.22
C SER A 345 -25.73 -52.57 -2.63
N SER A 346 -26.07 -53.66 -3.18
CA SER A 346 -27.38 -54.29 -3.32
C SER A 346 -28.24 -54.13 -2.05
N GLY A 347 -29.53 -54.08 -2.33
CA GLY A 347 -30.50 -54.66 -1.42
C GLY A 347 -31.74 -53.85 -1.16
N GLY A 348 -32.85 -54.40 -1.53
CA GLY A 348 -34.03 -54.31 -0.73
C GLY A 348 -35.34 -54.02 -1.45
N ASP A 349 -35.95 -55.11 -1.84
CA ASP A 349 -37.36 -55.27 -2.23
C ASP A 349 -38.35 -54.67 -1.22
N GLY A 350 -39.55 -54.39 -1.71
CA GLY A 350 -40.79 -54.25 -0.98
C GLY A 350 -41.67 -53.17 -1.58
N GLY A 351 -42.71 -53.39 -2.34
CA GLY A 351 -43.76 -54.39 -2.19
C GLY A 351 -45.00 -53.69 -1.61
N GLY A 352 -46.11 -53.66 -2.40
CA GLY A 352 -47.47 -53.31 -1.94
C GLY A 352 -47.92 -51.90 -2.42
N GLY A 353 -48.96 -51.70 -3.18
CA GLY A 353 -50.25 -52.43 -3.35
C GLY A 353 -51.35 -51.50 -2.81
N GLY A 354 -52.33 -51.29 -3.72
CA GLY A 354 -53.66 -51.04 -3.22
C GLY A 354 -54.30 -49.66 -3.49
N ASP A 355 -55.20 -49.74 -4.39
CA ASP A 355 -56.44 -49.01 -4.60
C ASP A 355 -56.41 -47.57 -5.13
#